data_eb237adef4ea5d3d4d38dff479d5a03c
#
_entry.id   eb237adef4ea5d3d4d38dff479d5a03c
#
_cell.length_a   1.000
_cell.length_b   1.000
_cell.length_c   1.000
_cell.angle_alpha   90.00
_cell.angle_beta   90.00
_cell.angle_gamma   90.00
#
_symmetry.space_group_name_H-M   'P 1'
#
loop_
_entity.id
_entity.type
_entity.pdbx_description
1 polymer ?
#
loop_
_entity_poly.entity_id
_entity_poly.type
_entity_poly.pdbx_seq_one_letter_code
_entity_poly.pdbx_strand_id
1 'polypeptide(L)'
;MAISIKIQRTFSDKEKAAKLAPLIVELRSLATIQPGYITGRTFRCLDCPGEYLVISTWNSLDDWNRWLQSEQRMALQKQVDDLLGEITQYRIYESLVGGIIPQFQAVAE
;
A
#
# COMPACT_ATOMS: atom_id res chain seq x y z
N MET A 1 12.85 -1.31 13.15
CA MET A 1 13.22 -0.55 11.95
C MET A 1 11.98 -0.26 11.13
N ALA A 2 11.78 0.99 10.77
CA ALA A 2 10.60 1.39 10.01
C ALA A 2 10.66 0.82 8.59
N ILE A 3 9.49 0.44 8.10
CA ILE A 3 9.33 -0.07 6.74
C ILE A 3 8.29 0.73 5.99
N SER A 4 8.35 0.70 4.67
CA SER A 4 7.36 1.32 3.79
C SER A 4 6.71 0.26 2.91
N ILE A 5 5.41 0.36 2.79
CA ILE A 5 4.60 -0.56 1.96
C ILE A 5 4.12 0.22 0.74
N LYS A 6 4.42 -0.32 -0.43
CA LYS A 6 4.00 0.26 -1.70
C LYS A 6 2.85 -0.54 -2.30
N ILE A 7 1.80 0.16 -2.70
CA ILE A 7 0.68 -0.39 -3.46
C ILE A 7 0.52 0.45 -4.71
N GLN A 8 0.51 -0.18 -5.88
CA GLN A 8 0.24 0.49 -7.14
C GLN A 8 -1.10 0.03 -7.68
N ARG A 9 -1.95 0.97 -8.09
CA ARG A 9 -3.25 0.69 -8.68
C ARG A 9 -3.43 1.47 -9.96
N THR A 10 -4.09 0.83 -10.94
CA THR A 10 -4.43 1.49 -12.19
C THR A 10 -5.94 1.39 -12.40
N PHE A 11 -6.58 2.52 -12.66
CA PHE A 11 -8.00 2.60 -12.90
C PHE A 11 -8.24 3.05 -14.35
N SER A 12 -8.82 2.19 -15.15
CA SER A 12 -9.21 2.50 -16.53
C SER A 12 -10.71 2.75 -16.67
N ASP A 13 -11.48 2.41 -15.64
CA ASP A 13 -12.94 2.47 -15.63
C ASP A 13 -13.40 3.42 -14.53
N LYS A 14 -14.06 4.52 -14.91
CA LYS A 14 -14.53 5.52 -13.95
C LYS A 14 -15.59 4.98 -12.99
N GLU A 15 -16.43 4.05 -13.45
CA GLU A 15 -17.46 3.46 -12.60
C GLU A 15 -16.83 2.58 -11.51
N LYS A 16 -15.85 1.78 -11.88
CA LYS A 16 -15.10 0.98 -10.90
C LYS A 16 -14.36 1.86 -9.91
N ALA A 17 -13.70 2.91 -10.38
CA ALA A 17 -13.00 3.86 -9.52
C ALA A 17 -13.96 4.50 -8.51
N ALA A 18 -15.14 4.90 -8.94
CA ALA A 18 -16.16 5.49 -8.07
C ALA A 18 -16.63 4.50 -7.00
N LYS A 19 -16.79 3.23 -7.34
CA LYS A 19 -17.19 2.19 -6.39
C LYS A 19 -16.07 1.82 -5.41
N LEU A 20 -14.82 1.89 -5.86
CA LEU A 20 -13.65 1.56 -5.04
C LEU A 20 -13.31 2.66 -4.04
N ALA A 21 -13.56 3.92 -4.37
CA ALA A 21 -13.16 5.04 -3.54
C ALA A 21 -13.61 4.94 -2.08
N PRO A 22 -14.88 4.61 -1.76
CA PRO A 22 -15.32 4.47 -0.37
C PRO A 22 -14.60 3.34 0.37
N LEU A 23 -14.34 2.23 -0.29
CA LEU A 23 -13.64 1.08 0.29
C LEU A 23 -12.19 1.42 0.62
N ILE A 24 -11.52 2.13 -0.30
CA ILE A 24 -10.13 2.56 -0.10
C ILE A 24 -10.04 3.56 1.04
N VAL A 25 -10.98 4.51 1.12
CA VAL A 25 -11.03 5.47 2.22
C VAL A 25 -11.23 4.76 3.55
N GLU A 26 -12.12 3.78 3.62
CA GLU A 26 -12.36 3.01 4.84
C GLU A 26 -11.12 2.22 5.26
N LEU A 27 -10.47 1.51 4.33
CA LEU A 27 -9.21 0.82 4.60
C LEU A 27 -8.15 1.75 5.17
N ARG A 28 -8.01 2.92 4.56
CA ARG A 28 -7.05 3.92 4.99
C ARG A 28 -7.36 4.44 6.40
N SER A 29 -8.64 4.72 6.66
CA SER A 29 -9.07 5.21 7.98
C SER A 29 -8.77 4.18 9.06
N LEU A 30 -9.03 2.91 8.79
CA LEU A 30 -8.73 1.84 9.75
C LEU A 30 -7.24 1.63 9.94
N ALA A 31 -6.44 1.78 8.88
CA ALA A 31 -5.00 1.65 8.98
C ALA A 31 -4.38 2.71 9.91
N THR A 32 -4.89 3.93 9.86
CA THR A 32 -4.33 5.05 10.64
C THR A 32 -4.42 4.85 12.15
N ILE A 33 -5.34 4.02 12.63
CA ILE A 33 -5.50 3.76 14.06
C ILE A 33 -4.81 2.46 14.51
N GLN A 34 -4.11 1.78 13.62
CA GLN A 34 -3.43 0.54 13.96
C GLN A 34 -2.11 0.80 14.68
N PRO A 35 -1.74 -0.08 15.64
CA PRO A 35 -0.43 0.01 16.28
C PRO A 35 0.70 -0.02 15.24
N GLY A 36 1.65 0.88 15.37
CA GLY A 36 2.82 0.94 14.49
C GLY A 36 2.63 1.71 13.19
N TYR A 37 1.43 2.16 12.88
CA TYR A 37 1.22 3.04 11.72
C TYR A 37 1.89 4.39 11.95
N ILE A 38 2.67 4.85 10.98
CA ILE A 38 3.35 6.15 11.06
C ILE A 38 2.69 7.15 10.12
N THR A 39 2.64 6.85 8.83
CA THR A 39 2.06 7.76 7.83
C THR A 39 1.66 7.01 6.57
N GLY A 40 0.78 7.61 5.80
CA GLY A 40 0.37 7.11 4.50
C GLY A 40 0.19 8.27 3.54
N ARG A 41 0.62 8.08 2.28
CA ARG A 41 0.49 9.08 1.23
C ARG A 41 0.01 8.40 -0.04
N THR A 42 -0.85 9.10 -0.77
CA THR A 42 -1.34 8.66 -2.07
C THR A 42 -0.84 9.64 -3.14
N PHE A 43 -0.25 9.09 -4.19
CA PHE A 43 0.27 9.87 -5.30
C PHE A 43 -0.50 9.51 -6.57
N ARG A 44 -0.72 10.51 -7.41
CA ARG A 44 -1.28 10.32 -8.75
C ARG A 44 -0.15 10.48 -9.76
N CYS A 45 -0.02 9.55 -10.69
CA CYS A 45 0.95 9.67 -11.76
C CYS A 45 0.48 10.71 -12.77
N LEU A 46 1.27 11.75 -13.02
CA LEU A 46 0.89 12.84 -13.92
C LEU A 46 1.05 12.47 -15.40
N ASP A 47 2.02 11.64 -15.71
CA ASP A 47 2.28 11.18 -17.08
C ASP A 47 1.78 9.77 -17.36
N CYS A 48 1.06 9.16 -16.39
CA CYS A 48 0.43 7.86 -16.53
C CYS A 48 -1.02 7.96 -16.05
N PRO A 49 -1.95 8.53 -16.84
CA PRO A 49 -3.33 8.73 -16.39
C PRO A 49 -3.98 7.46 -15.87
N GLY A 50 -4.63 7.56 -14.72
CA GLY A 50 -5.29 6.42 -14.08
C GLY A 50 -4.40 5.62 -13.12
N GLU A 51 -3.11 5.90 -13.07
CA GLU A 51 -2.20 5.21 -12.15
C GLU A 51 -2.06 5.97 -10.83
N TYR A 52 -2.18 5.23 -9.72
CA TYR A 52 -2.04 5.75 -8.37
C TYR A 52 -1.06 4.90 -7.59
N LEU A 53 -0.29 5.57 -6.72
CA LEU A 53 0.70 4.95 -5.86
C LEU A 53 0.36 5.29 -4.42
N VAL A 54 0.24 4.27 -3.57
CA VAL A 54 0.05 4.44 -2.14
C VAL A 54 1.30 3.96 -1.42
N ILE A 55 1.84 4.80 -0.55
CA ILE A 55 2.98 4.44 0.29
C ILE A 55 2.58 4.66 1.73
N SER A 56 2.60 3.59 2.54
CA SER A 56 2.39 3.67 3.98
C SER A 56 3.66 3.26 4.71
N THR A 57 3.93 3.94 5.83
CA THR A 57 5.12 3.67 6.65
C THR A 57 4.69 3.14 8.00
N TRP A 58 5.36 2.10 8.46
CA TRP A 58 5.06 1.37 9.69
C TRP A 58 6.34 1.23 10.53
N ASN A 59 6.17 1.21 11.85
CA ASN A 59 7.30 1.06 12.77
C ASN A 59 8.10 -0.22 12.55
N SER A 60 7.42 -1.30 12.18
CA SER A 60 8.08 -2.59 11.99
C SER A 60 7.30 -3.46 11.01
N LEU A 61 7.97 -4.48 10.50
CA LEU A 61 7.35 -5.50 9.67
C LEU A 61 6.25 -6.25 10.43
N ASP A 62 6.45 -6.49 11.73
CA ASP A 62 5.46 -7.18 12.56
C ASP A 62 4.16 -6.37 12.65
N ASP A 63 4.25 -5.05 12.81
CA ASP A 63 3.08 -4.19 12.86
C ASP A 63 2.30 -4.23 11.53
N TRP A 64 3.02 -4.17 10.42
CA TRP A 64 2.41 -4.32 9.10
C TRP A 64 1.74 -5.68 8.94
N ASN A 65 2.43 -6.77 9.31
CA ASN A 65 1.88 -8.12 9.18
C ASN A 65 0.62 -8.30 10.04
N ARG A 66 0.58 -7.70 11.21
CA ARG A 66 -0.60 -7.73 12.07
C ARG A 66 -1.79 -7.06 11.40
N TRP A 67 -1.59 -5.90 10.79
CA TRP A 67 -2.61 -5.21 10.01
C TRP A 67 -3.01 -6.03 8.78
N LEU A 68 -2.03 -6.54 8.04
CA LEU A 68 -2.25 -7.35 6.85
C LEU A 68 -3.18 -8.54 7.13
N GLN A 69 -3.04 -9.17 8.28
CA GLN A 69 -3.79 -10.35 8.68
C GLN A 69 -5.08 -10.03 9.45
N SER A 70 -5.39 -8.79 9.72
CA SER A 70 -6.60 -8.45 10.48
C SER A 70 -7.84 -8.83 9.68
N GLU A 71 -8.83 -9.40 10.35
CA GLU A 71 -10.09 -9.82 9.71
C GLU A 71 -10.81 -8.64 9.06
N GLN A 72 -10.80 -7.52 9.74
CA GLN A 72 -11.45 -6.29 9.28
C GLN A 72 -10.84 -5.80 7.96
N ARG A 73 -9.51 -5.79 7.88
CA ARG A 73 -8.81 -5.42 6.66
C ARG A 73 -9.05 -6.43 5.55
N MET A 74 -8.97 -7.72 5.87
CA MET A 74 -9.13 -8.79 4.87
C MET A 74 -10.50 -8.75 4.22
N ALA A 75 -11.55 -8.47 4.99
CA ALA A 75 -12.91 -8.36 4.46
C ALA A 75 -13.04 -7.21 3.47
N LEU A 76 -12.49 -6.03 3.80
CA LEU A 76 -12.50 -4.87 2.91
C LEU A 76 -11.62 -5.08 1.68
N GLN A 77 -10.44 -5.66 1.87
CA GLN A 77 -9.52 -5.92 0.77
C GLN A 77 -10.11 -6.90 -0.24
N LYS A 78 -10.85 -7.89 0.24
CA LYS A 78 -11.55 -8.83 -0.64
C LYS A 78 -12.54 -8.10 -1.54
N GLN A 79 -13.30 -7.15 -1.00
CA GLN A 79 -14.23 -6.35 -1.79
C GLN A 79 -13.51 -5.52 -2.84
N VAL A 80 -12.36 -4.93 -2.50
CA VAL A 80 -11.53 -4.18 -3.44
C VAL A 80 -11.03 -5.09 -4.55
N ASP A 81 -10.48 -6.24 -4.19
CA ASP A 81 -9.92 -7.18 -5.16
C ASP A 81 -11.01 -7.73 -6.10
N ASP A 82 -12.18 -8.03 -5.57
CA ASP A 82 -13.31 -8.50 -6.37
C ASP A 82 -13.78 -7.44 -7.40
N LEU A 83 -13.82 -6.17 -6.99
CA LEU A 83 -14.18 -5.07 -7.89
C LEU A 83 -13.12 -4.83 -8.96
N LEU A 84 -11.84 -4.97 -8.61
CA LEU A 84 -10.73 -4.81 -9.55
C LEU A 84 -10.59 -6.00 -10.49
N GLY A 85 -11.04 -7.18 -10.06
CA GLY A 85 -10.83 -8.42 -10.79
C GLY A 85 -9.40 -8.95 -10.69
N GLU A 86 -8.64 -8.46 -9.72
CA GLU A 86 -7.26 -8.87 -9.49
C GLU A 86 -6.90 -8.77 -8.01
N ILE A 87 -5.88 -9.50 -7.61
CA ILE A 87 -5.37 -9.49 -6.23
C ILE A 87 -4.41 -8.32 -6.07
N THR A 88 -4.62 -7.50 -5.03
CA THR A 88 -3.72 -6.40 -4.71
C THR A 88 -2.36 -6.95 -4.27
N GLN A 89 -1.32 -6.43 -4.87
CA GLN A 89 0.05 -6.80 -4.55
C GLN A 89 0.74 -5.71 -3.74
N TYR A 90 1.57 -6.15 -2.81
CA TYR A 90 2.31 -5.27 -1.91
C TYR A 90 3.80 -5.45 -2.13
N ARG A 91 4.54 -4.34 -2.03
CA ARG A 91 6.00 -4.38 -1.98
C ARG A 91 6.45 -3.74 -0.69
N ILE A 92 7.41 -4.37 -0.04
CA ILE A 92 7.93 -3.96 1.25
C ILE A 92 9.33 -3.40 1.06
N TYR A 93 9.54 -2.17 1.55
CA TYR A 93 10.80 -1.47 1.43
C TYR A 93 11.30 -1.07 2.82
N GLU A 94 12.60 -1.06 3.00
CA GLU A 94 13.21 -0.42 4.16
C GLU A 94 14.09 0.74 3.69
N SER A 95 14.19 1.77 4.52
CA SER A 95 15.07 2.90 4.22
C SER A 95 16.51 2.50 4.47
N LEU A 96 17.38 2.81 3.50
CA LEU A 96 18.82 2.70 3.73
C LEU A 96 19.29 3.93 4.48
N VAL A 97 20.31 3.76 5.33
CA VAL A 97 20.81 4.85 6.18
C VAL A 97 21.35 5.98 5.32
N GLY A 98 20.84 7.21 5.56
CA GLY A 98 21.28 8.40 4.85
C GLY A 98 22.72 8.76 5.18
N GLY A 99 23.39 9.47 4.26
CA GLY A 99 24.78 9.91 4.42
C GLY A 99 25.83 8.88 4.11
N ILE A 100 25.46 7.63 3.90
CA ILE A 100 26.36 6.55 3.50
C ILE A 100 25.93 6.07 2.12
N ILE A 101 26.90 5.88 1.23
CA ILE A 101 26.61 5.31 -0.09
C ILE A 101 26.20 3.85 0.13
N PRO A 102 24.96 3.47 -0.20
CA PRO A 102 24.53 2.09 0.02
C PRO A 102 25.21 1.15 -0.95
N GLN A 103 25.43 -0.08 -0.49
CA GLN A 103 25.80 -1.16 -1.40
C GLN A 103 24.52 -1.75 -1.97
N PHE A 104 24.37 -1.64 -3.27
CA PHE A 104 23.21 -2.19 -3.94
C PHE A 104 23.40 -3.68 -4.17
N GLN A 105 22.38 -4.44 -3.81
CA GLN A 105 22.37 -5.87 -4.07
C GLN A 105 21.85 -6.13 -5.47
N ALA A 106 22.61 -6.88 -6.26
CA ALA A 106 22.15 -7.35 -7.55
C ALA A 106 21.33 -8.64 -7.37
N VAL A 107 20.39 -8.86 -8.28
CA VAL A 107 19.66 -10.12 -8.31
C VAL A 107 20.63 -11.22 -8.71
N ALA A 108 20.67 -12.33 -7.95
CA ALA A 108 21.46 -13.49 -8.30
C ALA A 108 20.91 -14.12 -9.60
N GLU A 109 21.80 -14.35 -10.53
CA GLU A 109 21.47 -14.99 -11.80
C GLU A 109 21.64 -16.50 -11.71
#